data_bd56dce567f4a4e0fc7c54a51295830d
#
_entry.id   bd56dce567f4a4e0fc7c54a51295830d
#
_cell.length_a   1.000
_cell.length_b   1.000
_cell.length_c   1.000
_cell.angle_alpha   90.00
_cell.angle_beta   90.00
_cell.angle_gamma   90.00
#
_symmetry.space_group_name_H-M   'P 1'
#
loop_
_entity.id
_entity.type
_entity.pdbx_description
1 polymer ?
#
loop_
_entity_poly.entity_id
_entity_poly.type
_entity_poly.pdbx_seq_one_letter_code
_entity_poly.pdbx_strand_id
1 'polypeptide(L)'
;MNNYSEEEYKIFSRLFILNEFSEENLKKLSNIKIGIVGMGGIGCPLSQYLVNSGIKELLIVDGDIVEKSNLNRQILFNLNDIGRKKVDVAKNKLQLINTECKIHTIDENINSLNLNSLKECSIIVDATDDWFSSKLLNEYCLKNSINFLYSSALRHDLQIILFDNSNKNNHLCLNCIFPNKDDVDLPRCDVVGISGISAGLAGLIAAQKIINFYLNLKDETNIMTISDGKKLSIDNIVIKSKHDCYLKSV
;
A
#
# COMPACT_ATOMS: atom_id res chain seq x y z
N MET A 1 -26.90 -12.57 -8.81
CA MET A 1 -27.08 -11.09 -8.76
C MET A 1 -25.77 -10.49 -9.21
N ASN A 2 -25.80 -9.64 -10.22
CA ASN A 2 -24.61 -8.95 -10.70
C ASN A 2 -24.06 -8.06 -9.59
N ASN A 3 -22.80 -8.25 -9.21
CA ASN A 3 -22.15 -7.48 -8.13
C ASN A 3 -21.68 -6.09 -8.59
N TYR A 4 -21.88 -5.75 -9.86
CA TYR A 4 -21.43 -4.52 -10.48
C TYR A 4 -22.63 -3.83 -11.16
N SER A 5 -22.72 -2.51 -11.03
CA SER A 5 -23.70 -1.68 -11.74
C SER A 5 -23.36 -1.59 -13.24
N GLU A 6 -24.31 -1.15 -14.07
CA GLU A 6 -24.03 -0.89 -15.48
C GLU A 6 -22.91 0.14 -15.70
N GLU A 7 -22.77 1.12 -14.80
CA GLU A 7 -21.69 2.08 -14.85
C GLU A 7 -20.34 1.44 -14.54
N GLU A 8 -20.28 0.59 -13.51
CA GLU A 8 -19.05 -0.15 -13.19
C GLU A 8 -18.65 -1.08 -14.32
N TYR A 9 -19.63 -1.75 -15.00
CA TYR A 9 -19.31 -2.53 -16.19
C TYR A 9 -18.69 -1.68 -17.31
N LYS A 10 -19.10 -0.44 -17.47
CA LYS A 10 -18.47 0.48 -18.43
C LYS A 10 -17.06 0.89 -18.00
N ILE A 11 -16.89 1.24 -16.71
CA ILE A 11 -15.59 1.62 -16.14
C ILE A 11 -14.58 0.47 -16.26
N PHE A 12 -14.98 -0.75 -15.88
CA PHE A 12 -14.10 -1.91 -15.87
C PHE A 12 -14.09 -2.69 -17.19
N SER A 13 -14.73 -2.18 -18.25
CA SER A 13 -14.90 -2.88 -19.53
C SER A 13 -13.59 -3.40 -20.13
N ARG A 14 -12.49 -2.70 -19.94
CA ARG A 14 -11.17 -3.12 -20.41
C ARG A 14 -10.52 -4.17 -19.51
N LEU A 15 -10.82 -4.20 -18.23
CA LEU A 15 -10.38 -5.26 -17.31
C LEU A 15 -11.10 -6.57 -17.60
N PHE A 16 -12.41 -6.55 -17.90
CA PHE A 16 -13.18 -7.76 -18.23
C PHE A 16 -12.70 -8.50 -19.48
N ILE A 17 -11.88 -7.87 -20.33
CA ILE A 17 -11.26 -8.53 -21.49
C ILE A 17 -10.10 -9.42 -21.07
N LEU A 18 -9.48 -9.12 -19.92
CA LEU A 18 -8.39 -9.91 -19.37
C LEU A 18 -8.96 -11.12 -18.62
N ASN A 19 -8.48 -12.31 -18.94
CA ASN A 19 -8.94 -13.57 -18.33
C ASN A 19 -8.86 -13.57 -16.80
N GLU A 20 -7.88 -12.86 -16.25
CA GLU A 20 -7.60 -12.71 -14.83
C GLU A 20 -8.67 -11.89 -14.09
N PHE A 21 -9.42 -11.04 -14.80
CA PHE A 21 -10.45 -10.17 -14.24
C PHE A 21 -11.87 -10.68 -14.55
N SER A 22 -12.10 -11.99 -14.39
CA SER A 22 -13.45 -12.55 -14.44
C SER A 22 -14.35 -11.94 -13.38
N GLU A 23 -15.68 -12.04 -13.54
CA GLU A 23 -16.65 -11.57 -12.54
C GLU A 23 -16.38 -12.16 -11.14
N GLU A 24 -16.00 -13.44 -11.07
CA GLU A 24 -15.64 -14.09 -9.82
C GLU A 24 -14.42 -13.42 -9.16
N ASN A 25 -13.38 -13.13 -9.93
CA ASN A 25 -12.17 -12.54 -9.44
C ASN A 25 -12.37 -11.07 -9.03
N LEU A 26 -13.15 -10.31 -9.80
CA LEU A 26 -13.53 -8.95 -9.40
C LEU A 26 -14.38 -8.97 -8.12
N LYS A 27 -15.24 -9.97 -7.94
CA LYS A 27 -15.96 -10.17 -6.68
C LYS A 27 -15.03 -10.45 -5.50
N LYS A 28 -13.96 -11.21 -5.71
CA LYS A 28 -12.92 -11.38 -4.67
C LYS A 28 -12.30 -10.05 -4.29
N LEU A 29 -11.89 -9.23 -5.28
CA LEU A 29 -11.31 -7.91 -5.05
C LEU A 29 -12.28 -6.95 -4.35
N SER A 30 -13.57 -6.99 -4.70
CA SER A 30 -14.60 -6.12 -4.09
C SER A 30 -14.87 -6.41 -2.61
N ASN A 31 -14.48 -7.59 -2.11
CA ASN A 31 -14.64 -8.00 -0.72
C ASN A 31 -13.41 -7.70 0.15
N ILE A 32 -12.36 -7.14 -0.43
CA ILE A 32 -11.13 -6.85 0.28
C ILE A 32 -11.19 -5.43 0.83
N LYS A 33 -10.94 -5.28 2.12
CA LYS A 33 -10.71 -4.00 2.76
C LYS A 33 -9.21 -3.74 2.86
N ILE A 34 -8.74 -2.66 2.28
CA ILE A 34 -7.32 -2.30 2.27
C ILE A 34 -7.08 -1.08 3.17
N GLY A 35 -6.20 -1.24 4.16
CA GLY A 35 -5.68 -0.13 4.95
C GLY A 35 -4.47 0.48 4.24
N ILE A 36 -4.48 1.79 3.98
CA ILE A 36 -3.35 2.53 3.42
C ILE A 36 -2.89 3.52 4.48
N VAL A 37 -1.69 3.33 4.99
CA VAL A 37 -1.07 4.22 5.97
C VAL A 37 -0.03 5.08 5.24
N GLY A 38 -0.28 6.40 5.21
CA GLY A 38 0.47 7.37 4.42
C GLY A 38 -0.16 7.68 3.06
N MET A 39 -0.55 8.94 2.85
CA MET A 39 -1.11 9.44 1.59
C MET A 39 -0.13 10.38 0.89
N GLY A 40 1.11 9.88 0.81
CA GLY A 40 2.24 10.56 0.19
C GLY A 40 2.40 10.21 -1.29
N GLY A 41 3.65 10.26 -1.77
CA GLY A 41 4.01 9.96 -3.15
C GLY A 41 3.72 8.52 -3.58
N ILE A 42 3.70 7.56 -2.64
CA ILE A 42 3.36 6.16 -2.87
C ILE A 42 1.83 5.96 -2.73
N GLY A 43 1.23 6.45 -1.64
CA GLY A 43 -0.18 6.23 -1.33
C GLY A 43 -1.14 6.84 -2.35
N CYS A 44 -0.78 7.99 -2.93
CA CYS A 44 -1.60 8.64 -3.96
C CYS A 44 -1.83 7.75 -5.19
N PRO A 45 -0.81 7.32 -5.95
CA PRO A 45 -1.03 6.46 -7.12
C PRO A 45 -1.55 5.07 -6.72
N LEU A 46 -1.07 4.49 -5.61
CA LEU A 46 -1.56 3.21 -5.10
C LEU A 46 -3.09 3.22 -4.95
N SER A 47 -3.63 4.18 -4.21
CA SER A 47 -5.06 4.27 -3.94
C SER A 47 -5.90 4.46 -5.21
N GLN A 48 -5.43 5.30 -6.15
CA GLN A 48 -6.09 5.50 -7.43
C GLN A 48 -6.19 4.21 -8.24
N TYR A 49 -5.09 3.46 -8.36
CA TYR A 49 -5.09 2.22 -9.14
C TYR A 49 -5.84 1.08 -8.47
N LEU A 50 -5.85 1.01 -7.13
CA LEU A 50 -6.67 0.03 -6.41
C LEU A 50 -8.17 0.26 -6.65
N VAL A 51 -8.64 1.53 -6.53
CA VAL A 51 -10.04 1.89 -6.81
C VAL A 51 -10.42 1.60 -8.26
N ASN A 52 -9.52 1.90 -9.21
CA ASN A 52 -9.72 1.61 -10.63
C ASN A 52 -9.61 0.12 -10.99
N SER A 53 -9.13 -0.71 -10.07
CA SER A 53 -9.02 -2.17 -10.27
C SER A 53 -10.15 -2.96 -9.59
N GLY A 54 -11.16 -2.29 -9.06
CA GLY A 54 -12.35 -2.94 -8.49
C GLY A 54 -12.32 -3.14 -6.97
N ILE A 55 -11.35 -2.57 -6.25
CA ILE A 55 -11.38 -2.51 -4.80
C ILE A 55 -12.49 -1.57 -4.35
N LYS A 56 -13.38 -2.06 -3.46
CA LYS A 56 -14.57 -1.33 -3.02
C LYS A 56 -14.50 -0.80 -1.58
N GLU A 57 -13.43 -1.10 -0.84
CA GLU A 57 -13.30 -0.59 0.53
C GLU A 57 -11.85 -0.22 0.86
N LEU A 58 -11.63 1.04 1.20
CA LEU A 58 -10.35 1.57 1.65
C LEU A 58 -10.49 2.21 3.03
N LEU A 59 -9.47 2.03 3.87
CA LEU A 59 -9.23 2.82 5.08
C LEU A 59 -7.92 3.57 4.90
N ILE A 60 -7.99 4.89 4.85
CA ILE A 60 -6.83 5.78 4.64
C ILE A 60 -6.46 6.44 5.96
N VAL A 61 -5.19 6.35 6.35
CA VAL A 61 -4.64 6.94 7.57
C VAL A 61 -3.50 7.89 7.19
N ASP A 62 -3.64 9.16 7.50
CA ASP A 62 -2.61 10.19 7.29
C ASP A 62 -2.98 11.43 8.11
N GLY A 63 -2.05 11.96 8.92
CA GLY A 63 -2.29 13.12 9.79
C GLY A 63 -1.89 14.46 9.20
N ASP A 64 -1.40 14.49 7.95
CA ASP A 64 -0.85 15.69 7.35
C ASP A 64 -1.89 16.51 6.56
N ILE A 65 -1.51 17.75 6.30
CA ILE A 65 -2.16 18.61 5.32
C ILE A 65 -1.42 18.57 3.98
N VAL A 66 -2.10 18.96 2.92
CA VAL A 66 -1.49 19.15 1.60
C VAL A 66 -0.62 20.41 1.59
N GLU A 67 0.63 20.23 1.28
CA GLU A 67 1.60 21.33 1.13
C GLU A 67 2.04 21.50 -0.31
N LYS A 68 2.49 22.74 -0.64
CA LYS A 68 3.01 23.04 -1.98
C LYS A 68 4.22 22.18 -2.36
N SER A 69 5.08 21.87 -1.40
CA SER A 69 6.25 20.98 -1.52
C SER A 69 5.91 19.53 -1.85
N ASN A 70 4.66 19.13 -1.65
CA ASN A 70 4.20 17.77 -1.91
C ASN A 70 3.81 17.52 -3.38
N LEU A 71 3.41 18.58 -4.10
CA LEU A 71 2.75 18.46 -5.41
C LEU A 71 3.62 17.88 -6.52
N ASN A 72 4.94 17.86 -6.34
CA ASN A 72 5.87 17.25 -7.30
C ASN A 72 5.82 15.71 -7.33
N ARG A 73 5.21 15.07 -6.29
CA ARG A 73 5.15 13.61 -6.16
C ARG A 73 3.81 13.06 -5.67
N GLN A 74 2.98 13.88 -5.04
CA GLN A 74 1.66 13.48 -4.51
C GLN A 74 0.57 13.84 -5.52
N ILE A 75 0.53 13.09 -6.62
CA ILE A 75 -0.23 13.41 -7.85
C ILE A 75 -1.74 13.45 -7.69
N LEU A 76 -2.27 12.94 -6.59
CA LEU A 76 -3.69 13.02 -6.26
C LEU A 76 -4.10 14.46 -5.88
N PHE A 77 -3.15 15.30 -5.44
CA PHE A 77 -3.40 16.66 -4.96
C PHE A 77 -3.03 17.71 -6.00
N ASN A 78 -3.60 18.91 -5.86
CA ASN A 78 -3.32 20.06 -6.71
C ASN A 78 -3.24 21.38 -5.90
N LEU A 79 -2.99 22.50 -6.57
CA LEU A 79 -2.83 23.81 -5.92
C LEU A 79 -4.05 24.23 -5.08
N ASN A 80 -5.27 23.83 -5.46
CA ASN A 80 -6.50 24.19 -4.75
C ASN A 80 -6.70 23.36 -3.46
N ASP A 81 -5.88 22.34 -3.24
CA ASP A 81 -5.96 21.47 -2.07
C ASP A 81 -5.01 21.91 -0.95
N ILE A 82 -4.11 22.88 -1.19
CA ILE A 82 -3.13 23.32 -0.21
C ILE A 82 -3.81 23.77 1.08
N GLY A 83 -3.30 23.30 2.22
CA GLY A 83 -3.82 23.57 3.56
C GLY A 83 -4.98 22.68 4.00
N ARG A 84 -5.52 21.83 3.11
CA ARG A 84 -6.58 20.87 3.45
C ARG A 84 -5.96 19.54 3.93
N LYS A 85 -6.69 18.80 4.76
CA LYS A 85 -6.28 17.47 5.22
C LYS A 85 -6.13 16.51 4.05
N LYS A 86 -5.00 15.79 3.99
CA LYS A 86 -4.73 14.85 2.89
C LYS A 86 -5.82 13.78 2.78
N VAL A 87 -6.27 13.22 3.90
CA VAL A 87 -7.29 12.17 3.94
C VAL A 87 -8.64 12.64 3.38
N ASP A 88 -9.07 13.86 3.67
CA ASP A 88 -10.34 14.41 3.18
C ASP A 88 -10.29 14.67 1.67
N VAL A 89 -9.18 15.24 1.20
CA VAL A 89 -8.98 15.48 -0.24
C VAL A 89 -8.91 14.15 -0.98
N ALA A 90 -8.14 13.19 -0.46
CA ALA A 90 -8.01 11.87 -1.05
C ALA A 90 -9.37 11.16 -1.15
N LYS A 91 -10.14 11.12 -0.06
CA LYS A 91 -11.49 10.54 -0.05
C LYS A 91 -12.36 11.15 -1.16
N ASN A 92 -12.44 12.48 -1.21
CA ASN A 92 -13.29 13.16 -2.19
C ASN A 92 -12.87 12.84 -3.63
N LYS A 93 -11.56 12.84 -3.93
CA LYS A 93 -11.07 12.59 -5.28
C LYS A 93 -11.18 11.14 -5.70
N LEU A 94 -10.95 10.20 -4.80
CA LEU A 94 -11.09 8.77 -5.09
C LEU A 94 -12.56 8.39 -5.28
N GLN A 95 -13.49 8.99 -4.54
CA GLN A 95 -14.93 8.80 -4.75
C GLN A 95 -15.43 9.35 -6.08
N LEU A 96 -14.74 10.35 -6.68
CA LEU A 96 -15.06 10.79 -8.05
C LEU A 96 -14.58 9.79 -9.12
N ILE A 97 -13.60 8.93 -8.79
CA ILE A 97 -13.14 7.85 -9.68
C ILE A 97 -14.15 6.70 -9.69
N ASN A 98 -14.57 6.27 -8.49
CA ASN A 98 -15.58 5.22 -8.32
C ASN A 98 -16.47 5.54 -7.10
N THR A 99 -17.71 5.92 -7.36
CA THR A 99 -18.69 6.29 -6.33
C THR A 99 -19.08 5.12 -5.43
N GLU A 100 -18.93 3.89 -5.90
CA GLU A 100 -19.24 2.66 -5.17
C GLU A 100 -18.15 2.28 -4.16
N CYS A 101 -16.94 2.90 -4.25
CA CYS A 101 -15.87 2.63 -3.32
C CYS A 101 -16.12 3.33 -1.98
N LYS A 102 -16.24 2.55 -0.92
CA LYS A 102 -16.36 3.05 0.46
C LYS A 102 -14.98 3.45 0.96
N ILE A 103 -14.82 4.74 1.28
CA ILE A 103 -13.54 5.27 1.76
C ILE A 103 -13.72 5.80 3.17
N HIS A 104 -13.07 5.12 4.11
CA HIS A 104 -12.95 5.54 5.50
C HIS A 104 -11.64 6.29 5.70
N THR A 105 -11.62 7.27 6.59
CA THR A 105 -10.44 8.09 6.82
C THR A 105 -10.15 8.26 8.31
N ILE A 106 -8.86 8.30 8.66
CA ILE A 106 -8.36 8.66 9.97
C ILE A 106 -7.35 9.79 9.76
N ASP A 107 -7.68 10.97 10.28
CA ASP A 107 -6.88 12.19 10.20
C ASP A 107 -5.91 12.26 11.39
N GLU A 108 -5.04 11.27 11.48
CA GLU A 108 -4.00 11.16 12.49
C GLU A 108 -2.82 10.36 11.93
N ASN A 109 -1.62 10.63 12.44
CA ASN A 109 -0.49 9.73 12.20
C ASN A 109 -0.72 8.41 12.93
N ILE A 110 -0.29 7.31 12.32
CA ILE A 110 -0.42 5.99 12.92
C ILE A 110 0.41 5.92 14.22
N ASN A 111 -0.20 5.38 15.25
CA ASN A 111 0.41 5.21 16.57
C ASN A 111 -0.24 4.03 17.31
N SER A 112 0.28 3.68 18.49
CA SER A 112 -0.22 2.55 19.28
C SER A 112 -1.68 2.65 19.70
N LEU A 113 -2.26 3.85 19.77
CA LEU A 113 -3.64 4.07 20.21
C LEU A 113 -4.66 3.85 19.09
N ASN A 114 -4.28 4.15 17.84
CA ASN A 114 -5.19 4.05 16.68
C ASN A 114 -5.00 2.81 15.80
N LEU A 115 -4.00 1.96 16.07
CA LEU A 115 -3.77 0.71 15.32
C LEU A 115 -5.01 -0.19 15.22
N ASN A 116 -5.81 -0.25 16.28
CA ASN A 116 -6.97 -1.15 16.31
C ASN A 116 -8.04 -0.80 15.27
N SER A 117 -8.02 0.40 14.72
CA SER A 117 -8.88 0.79 13.59
C SER A 117 -8.61 -0.01 12.31
N LEU A 118 -7.39 -0.55 12.18
CA LEU A 118 -6.94 -1.35 11.04
C LEU A 118 -7.33 -2.84 11.14
N LYS A 119 -7.94 -3.28 12.25
CA LYS A 119 -8.18 -4.69 12.57
C LYS A 119 -9.01 -5.43 11.50
N GLU A 120 -9.93 -4.74 10.86
CA GLU A 120 -10.81 -5.33 9.85
C GLU A 120 -10.21 -5.32 8.42
N CYS A 121 -9.01 -4.78 8.26
CA CYS A 121 -8.35 -4.79 6.96
C CYS A 121 -7.84 -6.18 6.60
N SER A 122 -8.04 -6.58 5.35
CA SER A 122 -7.48 -7.81 4.80
C SER A 122 -5.98 -7.70 4.57
N ILE A 123 -5.54 -6.49 4.26
CA ILE A 123 -4.13 -6.13 4.08
C ILE A 123 -3.93 -4.67 4.52
N ILE A 124 -2.78 -4.41 5.11
CA ILE A 124 -2.33 -3.06 5.45
C ILE A 124 -1.10 -2.75 4.59
N VAL A 125 -1.15 -1.59 3.94
CA VAL A 125 -0.04 -1.06 3.15
C VAL A 125 0.64 0.05 3.92
N ASP A 126 1.92 -0.12 4.17
CA ASP A 126 2.80 0.93 4.64
C ASP A 126 3.31 1.74 3.44
N ALA A 127 2.82 2.96 3.33
CA ALA A 127 3.25 3.96 2.35
C ALA A 127 3.82 5.21 3.05
N THR A 128 4.30 5.03 4.30
CA THR A 128 4.95 6.07 5.08
C THR A 128 6.43 6.19 4.72
N ASP A 129 7.06 7.27 5.14
CA ASP A 129 8.52 7.47 5.08
C ASP A 129 9.17 7.38 6.48
N ASP A 130 8.43 6.85 7.46
CA ASP A 130 8.83 6.74 8.84
C ASP A 130 9.06 5.27 9.25
N TRP A 131 10.30 4.96 9.62
CA TRP A 131 10.69 3.61 10.02
C TRP A 131 9.99 3.11 11.29
N PHE A 132 9.70 4.02 12.22
CA PHE A 132 8.97 3.66 13.43
C PHE A 132 7.55 3.17 13.10
N SER A 133 6.86 3.88 12.22
CA SER A 133 5.55 3.45 11.70
C SER A 133 5.61 2.10 10.99
N SER A 134 6.64 1.88 10.17
CA SER A 134 6.85 0.60 9.47
C SER A 134 6.99 -0.57 10.44
N LYS A 135 7.78 -0.42 11.50
CA LYS A 135 7.95 -1.44 12.55
C LYS A 135 6.65 -1.69 13.29
N LEU A 136 5.97 -0.63 13.71
CA LEU A 136 4.72 -0.70 14.43
C LEU A 136 3.63 -1.44 13.63
N LEU A 137 3.52 -1.14 12.33
CA LEU A 137 2.58 -1.82 11.43
C LEU A 137 2.95 -3.29 11.21
N ASN A 138 4.24 -3.58 11.01
CA ASN A 138 4.72 -4.95 10.85
C ASN A 138 4.38 -5.83 12.07
N GLU A 139 4.64 -5.34 13.28
CA GLU A 139 4.34 -6.06 14.52
C GLU A 139 2.83 -6.25 14.72
N TYR A 140 2.05 -5.21 14.46
CA TYR A 140 0.60 -5.26 14.55
C TYR A 140 0.00 -6.27 13.55
N CYS A 141 0.44 -6.24 12.30
CA CYS A 141 -0.03 -7.13 11.26
C CYS A 141 0.32 -8.59 11.56
N LEU A 142 1.55 -8.84 12.02
CA LEU A 142 1.99 -10.18 12.40
C LEU A 142 1.16 -10.75 13.55
N LYS A 143 0.93 -9.95 14.62
CA LYS A 143 0.16 -10.35 15.80
C LYS A 143 -1.31 -10.64 15.48
N ASN A 144 -1.89 -9.92 14.53
CA ASN A 144 -3.30 -10.03 14.18
C ASN A 144 -3.56 -10.89 12.93
N SER A 145 -2.53 -11.53 12.36
CA SER A 145 -2.62 -12.32 11.12
C SER A 145 -3.20 -11.52 9.94
N ILE A 146 -2.89 -10.23 9.87
CA ILE A 146 -3.27 -9.34 8.77
C ILE A 146 -2.11 -9.29 7.77
N ASN A 147 -2.41 -9.41 6.48
CA ASN A 147 -1.37 -9.29 5.45
C ASN A 147 -0.75 -7.89 5.48
N PHE A 148 0.54 -7.82 5.20
CA PHE A 148 1.28 -6.57 5.27
C PHE A 148 2.09 -6.34 4.00
N LEU A 149 1.95 -5.18 3.40
CA LEU A 149 2.78 -4.75 2.29
C LEU A 149 3.62 -3.56 2.75
N TYR A 150 4.92 -3.76 2.82
CA TYR A 150 5.90 -2.69 3.03
C TYR A 150 6.29 -2.09 1.69
N SER A 151 6.25 -0.77 1.57
CA SER A 151 6.73 -0.04 0.39
C SER A 151 7.53 1.18 0.81
N SER A 152 8.69 1.34 0.19
CA SER A 152 9.60 2.45 0.44
C SER A 152 10.19 2.95 -0.86
N ALA A 153 10.34 4.26 -0.98
CA ALA A 153 11.05 4.89 -2.09
C ALA A 153 11.98 5.99 -1.55
N LEU A 154 13.20 6.02 -2.05
CA LEU A 154 14.21 6.99 -1.65
C LEU A 154 15.11 7.34 -2.83
N ARG A 155 15.34 8.64 -3.08
CA ARG A 155 16.06 9.11 -4.26
C ARG A 155 15.41 8.60 -5.54
N HIS A 156 16.04 7.66 -6.23
CA HIS A 156 15.55 7.01 -7.45
C HIS A 156 15.19 5.54 -7.24
N ASP A 157 15.39 5.02 -6.03
CA ASP A 157 15.26 3.60 -5.73
C ASP A 157 13.94 3.32 -5.00
N LEU A 158 13.46 2.09 -5.09
CA LEU A 158 12.31 1.61 -4.36
C LEU A 158 12.50 0.17 -3.86
N GLN A 159 11.75 -0.16 -2.82
CA GLN A 159 11.70 -1.50 -2.23
C GLN A 159 10.25 -1.82 -1.86
N ILE A 160 9.78 -2.98 -2.29
CA ILE A 160 8.41 -3.41 -2.01
C ILE A 160 8.41 -4.90 -1.68
N ILE A 161 7.76 -5.27 -0.59
CA ILE A 161 7.57 -6.67 -0.23
C ILE A 161 6.20 -6.88 0.40
N LEU A 162 5.57 -8.01 0.06
CA LEU A 162 4.32 -8.46 0.64
C LEU A 162 4.58 -9.64 1.59
N PHE A 163 4.07 -9.52 2.81
CA PHE A 163 4.09 -10.57 3.84
C PHE A 163 2.70 -11.17 3.98
N ASP A 164 2.57 -12.46 3.71
CA ASP A 164 1.34 -13.22 3.95
C ASP A 164 1.31 -13.69 5.40
N ASN A 165 0.76 -12.86 6.27
CA ASN A 165 0.61 -13.16 7.69
C ASN A 165 -0.62 -14.04 7.98
N SER A 166 -1.50 -14.25 7.01
CA SER A 166 -2.63 -15.18 7.12
C SER A 166 -2.18 -16.64 7.05
N ASN A 167 -1.05 -16.90 6.40
CA ASN A 167 -0.45 -18.21 6.29
C ASN A 167 0.49 -18.50 7.48
N LYS A 168 0.06 -19.33 8.40
CA LYS A 168 0.83 -19.70 9.60
C LYS A 168 2.18 -20.38 9.30
N ASN A 169 2.37 -20.89 8.09
CA ASN A 169 3.64 -21.48 7.65
C ASN A 169 4.60 -20.43 7.06
N ASN A 170 4.12 -19.21 6.82
CA ASN A 170 4.97 -18.12 6.37
C ASN A 170 5.65 -17.47 7.58
N HIS A 171 6.97 -17.53 7.59
CA HIS A 171 7.78 -17.09 8.71
C HIS A 171 8.61 -15.84 8.41
N LEU A 172 8.30 -15.10 7.38
CA LEU A 172 9.00 -13.86 7.04
C LEU A 172 8.26 -12.63 7.59
N CYS A 173 8.99 -11.67 8.08
CA CYS A 173 8.49 -10.35 8.48
C CYS A 173 9.56 -9.28 8.23
N LEU A 174 9.23 -8.02 8.41
CA LEU A 174 10.15 -6.90 8.13
C LEU A 174 11.46 -7.02 8.94
N ASN A 175 11.39 -7.47 10.20
CA ASN A 175 12.58 -7.69 11.04
C ASN A 175 13.48 -8.82 10.56
N CYS A 176 12.97 -9.79 9.81
CA CYS A 176 13.81 -10.83 9.20
C CYS A 176 14.68 -10.26 8.09
N ILE A 177 14.21 -9.21 7.43
CA ILE A 177 14.94 -8.54 6.34
C ILE A 177 15.89 -7.50 6.89
N PHE A 178 15.47 -6.76 7.91
CA PHE A 178 16.20 -5.64 8.50
C PHE A 178 16.43 -5.84 10.01
N PRO A 179 17.21 -6.83 10.44
CA PRO A 179 17.27 -7.31 11.82
C PRO A 179 17.87 -6.35 12.84
N ASN A 180 18.62 -5.34 12.46
CA ASN A 180 19.39 -4.49 13.38
C ASN A 180 19.14 -2.99 13.16
N LYS A 181 17.91 -2.60 12.80
CA LYS A 181 17.61 -1.21 12.47
C LYS A 181 16.97 -0.42 13.61
N ASP A 182 17.19 -0.81 14.86
CA ASP A 182 16.57 -0.11 16.00
C ASP A 182 17.15 1.28 16.26
N ASP A 183 18.40 1.53 15.85
CA ASP A 183 19.14 2.76 16.18
C ASP A 183 19.58 3.55 14.94
N VAL A 184 19.12 3.21 13.75
CA VAL A 184 19.55 3.91 12.54
C VAL A 184 18.56 5.00 12.20
N ASP A 185 18.99 6.25 12.29
CA ASP A 185 18.37 7.38 11.61
C ASP A 185 18.40 7.11 10.10
N LEU A 186 17.37 6.44 9.60
CA LEU A 186 17.25 6.24 8.16
C LEU A 186 17.06 7.61 7.53
N PRO A 187 17.81 7.91 6.47
CA PRO A 187 17.68 9.20 5.82
C PRO A 187 16.25 9.35 5.29
N ARG A 188 15.56 10.37 5.80
CA ARG A 188 14.19 10.68 5.41
C ARG A 188 14.16 11.34 4.03
N CYS A 189 13.02 11.20 3.35
CA CYS A 189 12.82 11.76 2.00
C CYS A 189 12.99 13.29 1.94
N ASP A 190 12.70 13.99 3.03
CA ASP A 190 12.87 15.44 3.16
C ASP A 190 14.33 15.88 3.22
N VAL A 191 15.24 15.02 3.67
CA VAL A 191 16.68 15.30 3.77
C VAL A 191 17.46 14.89 2.52
N VAL A 192 17.17 13.69 1.99
CA VAL A 192 17.97 13.13 0.86
C VAL A 192 17.29 13.28 -0.49
N GLY A 193 16.03 13.71 -0.52
CA GLY A 193 15.22 13.87 -1.72
C GLY A 193 14.64 12.56 -2.26
N ILE A 194 13.59 12.71 -3.05
CA ILE A 194 12.87 11.60 -3.69
C ILE A 194 12.40 12.01 -5.08
N SER A 195 12.61 11.14 -6.06
CA SER A 195 12.00 11.26 -7.39
C SER A 195 10.51 10.95 -7.30
N GLY A 196 9.65 11.88 -7.75
CA GLY A 196 8.21 11.63 -7.83
C GLY A 196 7.87 10.41 -8.71
N ILE A 197 8.67 10.15 -9.74
CA ILE A 197 8.53 8.97 -10.61
C ILE A 197 8.77 7.69 -9.82
N SER A 198 9.83 7.64 -9.00
CA SER A 198 10.13 6.44 -8.20
C SER A 198 9.07 6.17 -7.14
N ALA A 199 8.57 7.22 -6.48
CA ALA A 199 7.45 7.11 -5.55
C ALA A 199 6.18 6.62 -6.26
N GLY A 200 5.87 7.18 -7.43
CA GLY A 200 4.74 6.75 -8.25
C GLY A 200 4.85 5.29 -8.69
N LEU A 201 6.02 4.89 -9.17
CA LEU A 201 6.29 3.50 -9.58
C LEU A 201 6.15 2.52 -8.39
N ALA A 202 6.59 2.92 -7.20
CA ALA A 202 6.40 2.12 -5.99
C ALA A 202 4.91 1.88 -5.70
N GLY A 203 4.07 2.91 -5.81
CA GLY A 203 2.63 2.78 -5.63
C GLY A 203 1.98 1.87 -6.68
N LEU A 204 2.40 1.95 -7.95
CA LEU A 204 1.90 1.09 -9.03
C LEU A 204 2.27 -0.37 -8.82
N ILE A 205 3.55 -0.65 -8.48
CA ILE A 205 4.01 -2.02 -8.22
C ILE A 205 3.31 -2.58 -6.97
N ALA A 206 3.12 -1.77 -5.92
CA ALA A 206 2.39 -2.18 -4.72
C ALA A 206 0.94 -2.57 -5.05
N ALA A 207 0.23 -1.75 -5.86
CA ALA A 207 -1.12 -2.07 -6.33
C ALA A 207 -1.14 -3.41 -7.10
N GLN A 208 -0.20 -3.60 -8.05
CA GLN A 208 -0.13 -4.84 -8.83
C GLN A 208 0.17 -6.06 -7.96
N LYS A 209 1.07 -5.95 -6.97
CA LYS A 209 1.34 -7.05 -6.03
C LYS A 209 0.10 -7.46 -5.23
N ILE A 210 -0.70 -6.50 -4.78
CA ILE A 210 -1.95 -6.76 -4.07
C ILE A 210 -2.93 -7.51 -4.99
N ILE A 211 -3.13 -7.04 -6.22
CA ILE A 211 -4.01 -7.69 -7.20
C ILE A 211 -3.53 -9.12 -7.50
N ASN A 212 -2.23 -9.30 -7.80
CA ASN A 212 -1.64 -10.61 -8.06
C ASN A 212 -1.87 -11.58 -6.91
N PHE A 213 -1.65 -11.12 -5.68
CA PHE A 213 -1.79 -11.92 -4.47
C PHE A 213 -3.23 -12.39 -4.26
N TYR A 214 -4.21 -11.49 -4.29
CA TYR A 214 -5.61 -11.85 -4.04
C TYR A 214 -6.29 -12.61 -5.18
N LEU A 215 -5.80 -12.45 -6.41
CA LEU A 215 -6.28 -13.21 -7.57
C LEU A 215 -5.47 -14.50 -7.81
N ASN A 216 -4.45 -14.78 -7.00
CA ASN A 216 -3.53 -15.91 -7.17
C ASN A 216 -2.89 -15.97 -8.58
N LEU A 217 -2.57 -14.81 -9.17
CA LEU A 217 -1.96 -14.73 -10.50
C LEU A 217 -0.48 -15.09 -10.46
N LYS A 218 0.15 -14.77 -9.34
CA LYS A 218 1.56 -15.01 -9.08
C LYS A 218 1.78 -15.11 -7.57
N ASP A 219 2.70 -15.99 -7.16
CA ASP A 219 3.17 -15.96 -5.78
C ASP A 219 4.01 -14.68 -5.58
N GLU A 220 3.48 -13.75 -4.80
CA GLU A 220 4.13 -12.49 -4.46
C GLU A 220 4.75 -12.53 -3.05
N THR A 221 4.55 -13.63 -2.33
CA THR A 221 5.02 -13.76 -0.95
C THR A 221 6.52 -13.98 -0.91
N ASN A 222 7.17 -13.38 0.08
CA ASN A 222 8.61 -13.49 0.27
C ASN A 222 9.47 -13.01 -0.92
N ILE A 223 8.87 -12.27 -1.86
CA ILE A 223 9.55 -11.67 -2.99
C ILE A 223 9.67 -10.16 -2.76
N MET A 224 10.89 -9.71 -2.54
CA MET A 224 11.22 -8.30 -2.48
C MET A 224 11.48 -7.78 -3.89
N THR A 225 10.66 -6.85 -4.33
CA THR A 225 10.90 -6.10 -5.57
C THR A 225 11.72 -4.86 -5.24
N ILE A 226 12.84 -4.70 -5.93
CA ILE A 226 13.69 -3.51 -5.86
C ILE A 226 13.79 -2.89 -7.25
N SER A 227 13.98 -1.59 -7.32
CA SER A 227 14.24 -0.90 -8.59
C SER A 227 15.31 0.16 -8.42
N ASP A 228 16.22 0.22 -9.39
CA ASP A 228 17.13 1.36 -9.62
C ASP A 228 16.49 2.24 -10.72
N GLY A 229 15.87 3.33 -10.31
CA GLY A 229 15.15 4.21 -11.23
C GLY A 229 16.06 4.96 -12.22
N LYS A 230 17.37 5.03 -11.97
CA LYS A 230 18.33 5.60 -12.94
C LYS A 230 18.64 4.62 -14.06
N LYS A 231 18.74 3.33 -13.73
CA LYS A 231 18.98 2.26 -14.70
C LYS A 231 17.73 1.71 -15.33
N LEU A 232 16.55 2.09 -14.81
CA LEU A 232 15.24 1.53 -15.19
C LEU A 232 15.19 -0.01 -15.04
N SER A 233 15.90 -0.55 -14.04
CA SER A 233 15.84 -1.96 -13.72
C SER A 233 14.83 -2.24 -12.63
N ILE A 234 14.15 -3.39 -12.72
CA ILE A 234 13.28 -3.93 -11.69
C ILE A 234 13.72 -5.37 -11.44
N ASP A 235 14.17 -5.64 -10.24
CA ASP A 235 14.68 -6.95 -9.84
C ASP A 235 13.79 -7.53 -8.73
N ASN A 236 13.55 -8.86 -8.80
CA ASN A 236 12.82 -9.60 -7.78
C ASN A 236 13.78 -10.53 -7.04
N ILE A 237 13.87 -10.36 -5.74
CA ILE A 237 14.76 -11.12 -4.87
C ILE A 237 13.91 -12.01 -3.97
N VAL A 238 14.09 -13.32 -4.05
CA VAL A 238 13.44 -14.27 -3.12
C VAL A 238 14.15 -14.18 -1.77
N ILE A 239 13.41 -13.80 -0.74
CA ILE A 239 13.89 -13.71 0.63
C ILE A 239 13.64 -15.05 1.33
N LYS A 240 14.71 -15.66 1.84
CA LYS A 240 14.61 -16.87 2.65
C LYS A 240 14.52 -16.49 4.12
N SER A 241 13.51 -17.06 4.79
CA SER A 241 13.36 -16.86 6.24
C SER A 241 14.56 -17.44 6.99
N LYS A 242 15.12 -16.70 7.94
CA LYS A 242 15.98 -17.24 9.00
C LYS A 242 15.06 -17.68 10.14
N HIS A 243 15.30 -18.87 10.70
CA HIS A 243 14.40 -19.52 11.67
C HIS A 243 14.24 -18.80 13.03
N ASP A 244 15.02 -17.79 13.32
CA ASP A 244 15.15 -17.18 14.66
C ASP A 244 14.54 -15.75 14.77
N CYS A 245 13.38 -15.52 14.19
CA CYS A 245 12.70 -14.24 14.36
C CYS A 245 12.00 -14.18 15.72
N TYR A 246 12.47 -13.31 16.62
CA TYR A 246 11.95 -13.16 17.99
C TYR A 246 10.47 -12.74 18.05
N LEU A 247 9.94 -12.07 17.02
CA LEU A 247 8.52 -11.68 16.96
C LEU A 247 7.56 -12.85 16.76
N LYS A 248 8.08 -14.06 16.54
CA LYS A 248 7.27 -15.28 16.33
C LYS A 248 7.14 -16.14 17.57
N SER A 249 7.83 -15.76 18.62
CA SER A 249 7.80 -16.43 19.93
C SER A 249 6.78 -15.80 20.90
N VAL A 250 5.99 -14.85 20.43
CA VAL A 250 5.03 -14.08 21.23
C VAL A 250 3.59 -14.43 20.88
#